data_702dcc093ed4aa83512fe0b534ba3a6e
#
_entry.id   702dcc093ed4aa83512fe0b534ba3a6e
#
_cell.length_a   1.000
_cell.length_b   1.000
_cell.length_c   1.000
_cell.angle_alpha   90.00
_cell.angle_beta   90.00
_cell.angle_gamma   90.00
#
_symmetry.space_group_name_H-M   'P 1'
#
loop_
_entity.id
_entity.type
_entity.pdbx_description
1 polymer ?
#
loop_
_entity_poly.entity_id
_entity_poly.type
_entity_poly.pdbx_seq_one_letter_code
_entity_poly.pdbx_strand_id
1 'polypeptide(L)'
;LRAEGYDVPRLPLVVVSRSADLPPTLAGAPRGRILMATVATSDGLAAAREALGEENVLVLGEDEIDLARLKSTLAERGWEEQLCEGGPSLFADLLAAGVVDELCWTVVPRLTGGDAVRMATGAEVDVALRPALLLEQDGTLLGRWLVQGAG
;
A
#
# COMPACT_ATOMS: atom_id res chain seq x y z
N LEU A 1 13.26 -11.98 14.83
CA LEU A 1 13.94 -10.70 15.14
C LEU A 1 13.62 -10.23 16.55
N ARG A 2 12.31 -10.19 16.96
CA ARG A 2 11.96 -9.83 18.35
C ARG A 2 12.44 -10.85 19.38
N ALA A 3 12.42 -12.14 19.04
CA ALA A 3 12.90 -13.20 19.88
C ALA A 3 14.44 -13.14 20.10
N GLU A 4 15.15 -12.41 19.26
CA GLU A 4 16.60 -12.21 19.32
C GLU A 4 17.01 -10.90 20.01
N GLY A 5 16.04 -10.19 20.63
CA GLY A 5 16.29 -8.95 21.38
C GLY A 5 16.47 -7.69 20.53
N TYR A 6 16.19 -7.75 19.24
CA TYR A 6 16.16 -6.55 18.40
C TYR A 6 14.87 -5.76 18.67
N ASP A 7 15.02 -4.54 19.13
CA ASP A 7 13.90 -3.59 19.22
C ASP A 7 13.57 -3.08 17.79
N VAL A 8 12.71 -3.81 17.11
CA VAL A 8 12.24 -3.42 15.77
C VAL A 8 11.13 -2.39 15.96
N PRO A 9 11.33 -1.13 15.54
CA PRO A 9 10.27 -0.14 15.56
C PRO A 9 9.04 -0.70 14.84
N ARG A 10 7.87 -0.54 15.44
CA ARG A 10 6.64 -0.92 14.76
C ARG A 10 6.39 0.12 13.67
N LEU A 11 6.38 -0.33 12.42
CA LEU A 11 6.10 0.54 11.28
C LEU A 11 4.69 1.15 11.38
N PRO A 12 4.51 2.41 11.00
CA PRO A 12 3.20 2.99 10.85
C PRO A 12 2.43 2.28 9.71
N LEU A 13 1.12 2.25 9.83
CA LEU A 13 0.24 1.67 8.83
C LEU A 13 -0.61 2.78 8.22
N VAL A 14 -0.67 2.83 6.90
CA VAL A 14 -1.58 3.73 6.16
C VAL A 14 -2.68 2.90 5.53
N VAL A 15 -3.92 3.17 5.92
CA VAL A 15 -5.11 2.59 5.29
C VAL A 15 -5.59 3.56 4.22
N VAL A 16 -5.69 3.08 2.99
CA VAL A 16 -6.19 3.85 1.84
C VAL A 16 -7.62 3.41 1.57
N SER A 17 -8.59 4.28 1.81
CA SER A 17 -10.01 3.95 1.69
C SER A 17 -10.85 5.18 1.34
N ARG A 18 -11.65 5.08 0.27
CA ARG A 18 -12.60 6.14 -0.10
C ARG A 18 -13.77 6.24 0.87
N SER A 19 -14.22 5.12 1.44
CA SER A 19 -15.29 5.11 2.44
C SER A 19 -14.84 5.53 3.84
N ALA A 20 -13.53 5.61 4.08
CA ALA A 20 -12.91 5.83 5.40
C ALA A 20 -13.32 4.79 6.46
N ASP A 21 -13.75 3.61 6.03
CA ASP A 21 -14.07 2.51 6.94
C ASP A 21 -12.78 1.96 7.56
N LEU A 22 -12.72 1.99 8.88
CA LEU A 22 -11.61 1.41 9.62
C LEU A 22 -11.94 -0.07 9.93
N PRO A 23 -11.11 -1.02 9.47
CA PRO A 23 -11.31 -2.43 9.81
C PRO A 23 -11.38 -2.63 11.33
N PRO A 24 -12.33 -3.42 11.85
CA PRO A 24 -12.48 -3.64 13.30
C PRO A 24 -11.20 -4.13 13.99
N THR A 25 -10.37 -4.86 13.27
CA THR A 25 -9.06 -5.34 13.76
C THR A 25 -8.06 -4.23 14.03
N LEU A 26 -8.26 -3.05 13.45
CA LEU A 26 -7.42 -1.88 13.60
C LEU A 26 -7.98 -0.84 14.58
N ALA A 27 -9.28 -0.92 14.92
CA ALA A 27 -9.95 0.04 15.81
C ALA A 27 -9.35 0.13 17.23
N GLY A 28 -8.64 -0.92 17.66
CA GLY A 28 -7.94 -0.96 18.96
C GLY A 28 -6.45 -0.61 18.91
N ALA A 29 -5.94 -0.17 17.75
CA ALA A 29 -4.52 0.15 17.65
C ALA A 29 -4.18 1.45 18.39
N PRO A 30 -2.96 1.57 18.93
CA PRO A 30 -2.52 2.81 19.59
C PRO A 30 -2.61 4.00 18.64
N ARG A 31 -3.07 5.16 19.15
CA ARG A 31 -3.14 6.41 18.38
C ARG A 31 -1.78 6.76 17.76
N GLY A 32 -1.79 7.33 16.57
CA GLY A 32 -0.59 7.73 15.83
C GLY A 32 0.13 6.59 15.10
N ARG A 33 -0.40 5.35 15.17
CA ARG A 33 0.16 4.20 14.44
C ARG A 33 -0.57 3.90 13.14
N ILE A 34 -1.81 4.33 13.04
CA ILE A 34 -2.64 4.16 11.86
C ILE A 34 -2.96 5.54 11.33
N LEU A 35 -2.69 5.75 10.05
CA LEU A 35 -3.20 6.86 9.28
C LEU A 35 -4.28 6.35 8.34
N MET A 36 -5.27 7.19 8.10
CA MET A 36 -6.29 6.99 7.08
C MET A 36 -6.06 7.99 5.94
N ALA A 37 -5.89 7.51 4.73
CA ALA A 37 -5.93 8.33 3.53
C ALA A 37 -7.31 8.17 2.88
N THR A 38 -8.04 9.26 2.71
CA THR A 38 -9.43 9.26 2.25
C THR A 38 -9.78 10.50 1.44
N VAL A 39 -11.04 10.65 1.08
CA VAL A 39 -11.61 11.76 0.30
C VAL A 39 -12.53 12.64 1.15
N ALA A 40 -12.78 13.87 0.70
CA ALA A 40 -13.62 14.83 1.41
C ALA A 40 -15.10 14.40 1.47
N THR A 41 -15.58 13.73 0.41
CA THR A 41 -16.96 13.25 0.30
C THR A 41 -17.24 11.95 1.05
N SER A 42 -16.25 11.40 1.79
CA SER A 42 -16.41 10.14 2.50
C SER A 42 -17.42 10.24 3.65
N ASP A 43 -18.43 9.38 3.63
CA ASP A 43 -19.42 9.27 4.70
C ASP A 43 -18.79 8.86 6.04
N GLY A 44 -17.70 8.10 6.01
CA GLY A 44 -16.95 7.64 7.20
C GLY A 44 -15.96 8.66 7.77
N LEU A 45 -15.78 9.82 7.12
CA LEU A 45 -14.74 10.79 7.49
C LEU A 45 -14.82 11.25 8.94
N ALA A 46 -16.01 11.57 9.43
CA ALA A 46 -16.21 12.03 10.80
C ALA A 46 -15.85 10.94 11.83
N ALA A 47 -16.28 9.71 11.58
CA ALA A 47 -16.00 8.57 12.44
C ALA A 47 -14.50 8.22 12.44
N ALA A 48 -13.84 8.30 11.29
CA ALA A 48 -12.40 8.08 11.18
C ALA A 48 -11.60 9.12 11.99
N ARG A 49 -11.99 10.40 11.92
CA ARG A 49 -11.38 11.49 12.71
C ARG A 49 -11.56 11.30 14.22
N GLU A 50 -12.74 10.89 14.62
CA GLU A 50 -13.02 10.58 16.04
C GLU A 50 -12.15 9.42 16.54
N ALA A 51 -12.04 8.36 15.74
CA ALA A 51 -11.32 7.14 16.12
C ALA A 51 -9.79 7.32 16.13
N LEU A 52 -9.25 7.99 15.10
CA LEU A 52 -7.81 8.07 14.87
C LEU A 52 -7.18 9.39 15.36
N GLY A 53 -7.96 10.45 15.48
CA GLY A 53 -7.51 11.83 15.65
C GLY A 53 -7.40 12.56 14.30
N GLU A 54 -7.71 13.85 14.28
CA GLU A 54 -7.74 14.69 13.08
C GLU A 54 -6.41 14.65 12.30
N GLU A 55 -5.29 14.68 13.02
CA GLU A 55 -3.93 14.68 12.48
C GLU A 55 -3.54 13.37 11.77
N ASN A 56 -4.30 12.31 12.03
CA ASN A 56 -4.07 10.97 11.47
C ASN A 56 -5.01 10.62 10.31
N VAL A 57 -5.88 11.58 9.90
CA VAL A 57 -6.77 11.42 8.75
C VAL A 57 -6.37 12.39 7.65
N LEU A 58 -5.82 11.85 6.57
CA LEU A 58 -5.35 12.60 5.42
C LEU A 58 -6.48 12.66 4.38
N VAL A 59 -7.04 13.84 4.17
CA VAL A 59 -8.02 14.09 3.09
C VAL A 59 -7.25 14.50 1.84
N LEU A 60 -7.20 13.62 0.85
CA LEU A 60 -6.32 13.73 -0.31
C LEU A 60 -7.13 13.74 -1.62
N GLY A 61 -8.16 14.55 -1.68
CA GLY A 61 -9.02 14.75 -2.84
C GLY A 61 -10.47 14.89 -2.45
N GLU A 62 -11.30 15.20 -3.41
CA GLU A 62 -12.76 15.36 -3.22
C GLU A 62 -13.45 14.00 -3.28
N ASP A 63 -13.45 13.34 -4.43
CA ASP A 63 -14.11 12.06 -4.70
C ASP A 63 -13.11 10.90 -4.91
N GLU A 64 -11.88 11.21 -5.31
CA GLU A 64 -10.82 10.26 -5.56
C GLU A 64 -9.56 10.64 -4.78
N ILE A 65 -8.81 9.62 -4.32
CA ILE A 65 -7.60 9.84 -3.55
C ILE A 65 -6.45 10.16 -4.51
N ASP A 66 -5.84 11.32 -4.36
CA ASP A 66 -4.60 11.68 -5.04
C ASP A 66 -3.43 10.88 -4.46
N LEU A 67 -3.07 9.79 -5.15
CA LEU A 67 -2.02 8.86 -4.72
C LEU A 67 -0.62 9.45 -4.85
N ALA A 68 -0.40 10.38 -5.78
CA ALA A 68 0.87 11.09 -5.89
C ALA A 68 1.07 12.02 -4.70
N ARG A 69 0.02 12.74 -4.32
CA ARG A 69 0.01 13.56 -3.11
C ARG A 69 0.13 12.72 -1.84
N LEU A 70 -0.48 11.51 -1.81
CA LEU A 70 -0.28 10.59 -0.68
C LEU A 70 1.21 10.25 -0.52
N LYS A 71 1.87 9.81 -1.61
CA LYS A 71 3.30 9.46 -1.61
C LYS A 71 4.15 10.63 -1.07
N SER A 72 3.95 11.84 -1.58
CA SER A 72 4.69 13.03 -1.14
C SER A 72 4.40 13.41 0.31
N THR A 73 3.12 13.38 0.74
CA THR A 73 2.74 13.68 2.13
C THR A 73 3.36 12.70 3.13
N LEU A 74 3.50 11.43 2.77
CA LEU A 74 4.18 10.44 3.61
C LEU A 74 5.69 10.68 3.65
N ALA A 75 6.30 11.04 2.53
CA ALA A 75 7.73 11.40 2.48
C ALA A 75 8.04 12.66 3.32
N GLU A 76 7.18 13.69 3.31
CA GLU A 76 7.28 14.88 4.15
C GLU A 76 7.23 14.56 5.66
N ARG A 77 6.60 13.43 6.03
CA ARG A 77 6.59 12.89 7.40
C ARG A 77 7.84 12.08 7.74
N GLY A 78 8.81 11.98 6.81
CA GLY A 78 10.04 11.20 6.95
C GLY A 78 9.87 9.71 6.58
N TRP A 79 8.76 9.33 5.93
CA TRP A 79 8.49 7.96 5.48
C TRP A 79 8.75 7.83 3.97
N GLU A 80 10.02 7.96 3.62
CA GLU A 80 10.46 7.96 2.21
C GLU A 80 10.32 6.58 1.58
N GLU A 81 10.59 5.50 2.35
CA GLU A 81 10.40 4.12 1.91
C GLU A 81 9.01 3.63 2.31
N GLN A 82 8.20 3.30 1.32
CA GLN A 82 6.81 2.92 1.49
C GLN A 82 6.57 1.54 0.88
N LEU A 83 6.00 0.61 1.66
CA LEU A 83 5.60 -0.70 1.21
C LEU A 83 4.09 -0.75 1.03
N CYS A 84 3.63 -1.12 -0.16
CA CYS A 84 2.22 -1.41 -0.44
C CYS A 84 2.02 -2.93 -0.51
N GLU A 85 1.17 -3.46 0.37
CA GLU A 85 0.80 -4.88 0.39
C GLU A 85 -0.51 -5.17 -0.37
N GLY A 86 -0.95 -4.24 -1.19
CA GLY A 86 -2.14 -4.36 -2.02
C GLY A 86 -3.41 -3.84 -1.28
N GLY A 87 -4.67 -4.15 -1.61
CA GLY A 87 -5.16 -5.09 -2.61
C GLY A 87 -5.01 -4.74 -4.09
N PRO A 88 -5.55 -5.62 -4.92
CA PRO A 88 -5.39 -5.53 -6.36
C PRO A 88 -5.85 -4.21 -6.98
N SER A 89 -6.93 -3.62 -6.48
CA SER A 89 -7.43 -2.34 -6.99
C SER A 89 -6.50 -1.19 -6.62
N LEU A 90 -6.08 -1.09 -5.35
CA LEU A 90 -5.13 -0.06 -4.92
C LEU A 90 -3.81 -0.17 -5.69
N PHE A 91 -3.34 -1.40 -5.92
CA PHE A 91 -2.11 -1.59 -6.67
C PHE A 91 -2.24 -1.14 -8.13
N ALA A 92 -3.37 -1.42 -8.80
CA ALA A 92 -3.64 -0.91 -10.15
C ALA A 92 -3.69 0.62 -10.18
N ASP A 93 -4.35 1.24 -9.20
CA ASP A 93 -4.46 2.70 -9.10
C ASP A 93 -3.08 3.36 -8.85
N LEU A 94 -2.22 2.76 -8.02
CA LEU A 94 -0.85 3.22 -7.79
C LEU A 94 0.01 3.12 -9.06
N LEU A 95 -0.13 2.04 -9.83
CA LEU A 95 0.54 1.89 -11.13
C LEU A 95 0.05 2.94 -12.13
N ALA A 96 -1.27 3.16 -12.21
CA ALA A 96 -1.87 4.17 -13.08
C ALA A 96 -1.43 5.60 -12.71
N ALA A 97 -1.25 5.86 -11.42
CA ALA A 97 -0.73 7.14 -10.93
C ALA A 97 0.80 7.31 -11.14
N GLY A 98 1.50 6.27 -11.63
CA GLY A 98 2.95 6.32 -11.89
C GLY A 98 3.80 6.46 -10.62
N VAL A 99 3.30 6.04 -9.46
CA VAL A 99 3.98 6.24 -8.17
C VAL A 99 4.68 4.98 -7.63
N VAL A 100 4.56 3.86 -8.33
CA VAL A 100 5.23 2.61 -7.98
C VAL A 100 6.64 2.60 -8.56
N ASP A 101 7.64 2.50 -7.69
CA ASP A 101 9.05 2.45 -8.10
C ASP A 101 9.52 1.02 -8.34
N GLU A 102 9.08 0.09 -7.49
CA GLU A 102 9.54 -1.30 -7.51
C GLU A 102 8.37 -2.28 -7.28
N LEU A 103 8.47 -3.44 -7.90
CA LEU A 103 7.62 -4.60 -7.66
C LEU A 103 8.47 -5.74 -7.11
N CYS A 104 8.08 -6.25 -5.94
CA CYS A 104 8.61 -7.46 -5.37
C CYS A 104 7.57 -8.56 -5.45
N TRP A 105 7.89 -9.70 -6.05
CA TRP A 105 7.00 -10.84 -6.08
C TRP A 105 7.73 -12.16 -5.85
N THR A 106 6.97 -13.16 -5.38
CA THR A 106 7.47 -14.52 -5.19
C THR A 106 6.65 -15.49 -6.03
N VAL A 107 7.34 -16.34 -6.78
CA VAL A 107 6.73 -17.43 -7.55
C VAL A 107 7.12 -18.74 -6.91
N VAL A 108 6.15 -19.44 -6.36
CA VAL A 108 6.36 -20.79 -5.79
C VAL A 108 6.19 -21.87 -6.87
N PRO A 109 6.91 -23.00 -6.81
CA PRO A 109 6.85 -24.07 -7.80
C PRO A 109 5.57 -24.93 -7.62
N ARG A 110 4.39 -24.31 -7.73
CA ARG A 110 3.08 -24.94 -7.59
C ARG A 110 2.14 -24.48 -8.69
N LEU A 111 1.42 -25.40 -9.27
CA LEU A 111 0.31 -25.12 -10.16
C LEU A 111 -1.00 -25.27 -9.38
N THR A 112 -1.74 -24.18 -9.23
CA THR A 112 -3.08 -24.18 -8.63
C THR A 112 -4.11 -23.76 -9.68
N GLY A 113 -5.22 -24.48 -9.74
CA GLY A 113 -6.36 -24.11 -10.57
C GLY A 113 -7.44 -23.39 -9.74
N GLY A 114 -8.49 -22.94 -10.42
CA GLY A 114 -9.64 -22.26 -9.82
C GLY A 114 -9.68 -20.76 -10.15
N ASP A 115 -10.58 -20.02 -9.49
CA ASP A 115 -10.77 -18.59 -9.69
C ASP A 115 -9.67 -17.81 -8.98
N ALA A 116 -8.57 -17.54 -9.68
CA ALA A 116 -7.45 -16.79 -9.16
C ALA A 116 -7.70 -15.26 -9.26
N VAL A 117 -7.39 -14.55 -8.20
CA VAL A 117 -7.40 -13.09 -8.20
C VAL A 117 -6.19 -12.57 -8.97
N ARG A 118 -6.40 -11.57 -9.83
CA ARG A 118 -5.29 -10.88 -10.50
C ARG A 118 -4.49 -10.06 -9.50
N MET A 119 -3.20 -9.84 -9.78
CA MET A 119 -2.33 -8.99 -8.98
C MET A 119 -2.78 -7.51 -9.02
N ALA A 120 -3.29 -7.06 -10.17
CA ALA A 120 -3.86 -5.73 -10.37
C ALA A 120 -5.22 -5.85 -11.08
N THR A 121 -6.22 -5.12 -10.59
CA THR A 121 -7.59 -5.08 -11.13
C THR A 121 -8.14 -3.66 -11.08
N GLY A 122 -8.91 -3.26 -12.10
CA GLY A 122 -9.51 -1.92 -12.18
C GLY A 122 -8.90 -1.12 -13.32
N ALA A 123 -8.07 -0.15 -13.00
CA ALA A 123 -7.41 0.66 -14.02
C ALA A 123 -6.63 -0.22 -15.04
N GLU A 124 -6.79 0.10 -16.32
CA GLU A 124 -5.97 -0.52 -17.37
C GLU A 124 -4.56 0.09 -17.31
N VAL A 125 -3.58 -0.77 -17.06
CA VAL A 125 -2.17 -0.35 -16.96
C VAL A 125 -1.28 -1.31 -17.74
N ASP A 126 -0.32 -0.74 -18.45
CA ASP A 126 0.76 -1.47 -19.10
C ASP A 126 2.07 -0.76 -18.77
N VAL A 127 2.84 -1.36 -17.87
CA VAL A 127 4.11 -0.80 -17.41
C VAL A 127 5.25 -1.78 -17.67
N ALA A 128 6.32 -1.28 -18.25
CA ALA A 128 7.53 -2.08 -18.47
C ALA A 128 8.28 -2.29 -17.15
N LEU A 129 8.78 -3.50 -16.96
CA LEU A 129 9.56 -3.88 -15.79
C LEU A 129 10.98 -4.27 -16.19
N ARG A 130 11.96 -3.88 -15.39
CA ARG A 130 13.36 -4.31 -15.53
C ARG A 130 13.79 -5.08 -14.29
N PRO A 131 14.31 -6.30 -14.43
CA PRO A 131 14.78 -7.06 -13.28
C PRO A 131 15.97 -6.33 -12.61
N ALA A 132 15.89 -6.19 -11.29
CA ALA A 132 16.96 -5.67 -10.46
C ALA A 132 17.65 -6.79 -9.67
N LEU A 133 16.87 -7.79 -9.23
CA LEU A 133 17.37 -8.95 -8.50
C LEU A 133 16.46 -10.14 -8.78
N LEU A 134 17.06 -11.29 -9.01
CA LEU A 134 16.37 -12.58 -9.06
C LEU A 134 17.13 -13.55 -8.18
N LEU A 135 16.42 -14.16 -7.25
CA LEU A 135 16.93 -15.21 -6.37
C LEU A 135 16.12 -16.48 -6.57
N GLU A 136 16.77 -17.60 -6.41
CA GLU A 136 16.12 -18.91 -6.43
C GLU A 136 16.52 -19.69 -5.18
N GLN A 137 15.53 -20.30 -4.54
CA GLN A 137 15.74 -21.22 -3.45
C GLN A 137 14.67 -22.31 -3.48
N ASP A 138 15.10 -23.56 -3.59
CA ASP A 138 14.23 -24.75 -3.60
C ASP A 138 13.08 -24.66 -4.63
N GLY A 139 13.38 -24.13 -5.83
CA GLY A 139 12.44 -23.91 -6.91
C GLY A 139 11.57 -22.66 -6.74
N THR A 140 11.64 -21.97 -5.62
CA THR A 140 10.96 -20.69 -5.39
C THR A 140 11.78 -19.56 -5.97
N LEU A 141 11.15 -18.73 -6.81
CA LEU A 141 11.77 -17.53 -7.37
C LEU A 141 11.31 -16.30 -6.61
N LEU A 142 12.26 -15.49 -6.16
CA LEU A 142 12.02 -14.17 -5.57
C LEU A 142 12.57 -13.11 -6.53
N GLY A 143 11.70 -12.23 -6.99
CA GLY A 143 12.03 -11.20 -7.95
C GLY A 143 11.82 -9.80 -7.39
N ARG A 144 12.79 -8.90 -7.66
CA ARG A 144 12.67 -7.48 -7.48
C ARG A 144 12.82 -6.80 -8.85
N TRP A 145 11.84 -6.02 -9.23
CA TRP A 145 11.71 -5.41 -10.53
C TRP A 145 11.54 -3.90 -10.39
N LEU A 146 12.27 -3.14 -11.17
CA LEU A 146 12.08 -1.69 -11.26
C LEU A 146 11.00 -1.38 -12.28
N VAL A 147 10.05 -0.55 -11.91
CA VAL A 147 9.03 -0.01 -12.82
C VAL A 147 9.70 1.02 -13.72
N GLN A 148 9.52 0.90 -15.04
CA GLN A 148 10.07 1.83 -16.00
C GLN A 148 9.03 2.89 -16.36
N GLY A 149 9.44 4.17 -16.33
CA GLY A 149 8.55 5.28 -16.64
C GLY A 149 7.79 5.86 -15.44
N ALA A 150 8.05 5.40 -14.21
CA ALA A 150 7.72 6.13 -13.00
C ALA A 150 8.75 7.27 -12.85
N GLY A 151 8.38 8.48 -13.24
CA GLY A 151 9.23 9.66 -13.18
C GLY A 151 8.38 10.92 -13.23
#